data_6daf3786e9da88af392b7eb8e6359b83
#
_entry.id   6daf3786e9da88af392b7eb8e6359b83
#
_cell.length_a   1.000
_cell.length_b   1.000
_cell.length_c   1.000
_cell.angle_alpha   90.00
_cell.angle_beta   90.00
_cell.angle_gamma   90.00
#
_symmetry.space_group_name_H-M   'P 1'
#
loop_
_entity.id
_entity.type
_entity.pdbx_description
1 polymer ?
#
loop_
_entity_poly.entity_id
_entity_poly.type
_entity_poly.pdbx_seq_one_letter_code
_entity_poly.pdbx_strand_id
1 'polypeptide(L)'
;MTRKALTITLFALLALAPAGPAVGEMVLSQVIVDLLPGKPPRDDIEVWNDGDERIYVSAEPFEIRAPGTPAETRAPAGTPEESGLLVAPQRLILEPGERRTIRIALIGERPPSDRVFRVAIKPVAGPVSASTDALKVFVGYDTLVLVRPEGPTSEIEGQRAGRTLTLRNTGNTAQELFDGRQCDASGADCRALPAKRLYPGATWKQILPFDAEVTYRSSIGPETRERRF
;
A
#
# COMPACT_ATOMS: atom_id res chain seq x y z
N MET A 1 -79.93 12.36 2.61
CA MET A 1 -78.95 12.41 3.71
C MET A 1 -77.77 11.52 3.32
N THR A 2 -76.77 12.06 2.72
CA THR A 2 -75.60 11.34 2.14
C THR A 2 -74.38 11.60 3.05
N ARG A 3 -73.90 10.59 3.75
CA ARG A 3 -72.68 10.63 4.55
C ARG A 3 -71.49 10.37 3.62
N LYS A 4 -70.66 11.43 3.42
CA LYS A 4 -69.35 11.29 2.76
C LYS A 4 -68.36 10.67 3.72
N ALA A 5 -67.86 9.50 3.42
CA ALA A 5 -66.71 8.87 4.10
C ALA A 5 -65.44 9.58 3.67
N LEU A 6 -64.73 10.15 4.62
CA LEU A 6 -63.42 10.78 4.43
C LEU A 6 -62.32 9.71 4.62
N THR A 7 -61.73 9.23 3.53
CA THR A 7 -60.64 8.26 3.57
C THR A 7 -59.32 9.01 3.83
N ILE A 8 -58.78 8.91 5.00
CA ILE A 8 -57.44 9.44 5.35
C ILE A 8 -56.38 8.46 4.87
N THR A 9 -55.71 8.82 3.79
CA THR A 9 -54.56 8.09 3.29
C THR A 9 -53.31 8.51 4.13
N LEU A 10 -52.90 7.64 5.03
CA LEU A 10 -51.68 7.81 5.84
C LEU A 10 -50.48 7.51 4.96
N PHE A 11 -49.81 8.53 4.44
CA PHE A 11 -48.56 8.44 3.70
C PHE A 11 -47.45 8.18 4.72
N ALA A 12 -47.00 6.91 4.79
CA ALA A 12 -45.82 6.54 5.56
C ALA A 12 -44.58 7.12 4.88
N LEU A 13 -44.05 8.24 5.37
CA LEU A 13 -42.76 8.79 5.00
C LEU A 13 -41.69 7.85 5.59
N LEU A 14 -41.18 6.94 4.76
CA LEU A 14 -40.02 6.13 5.09
C LEU A 14 -38.82 7.09 5.11
N ALA A 15 -38.41 7.48 6.31
CA ALA A 15 -37.22 8.31 6.51
C ALA A 15 -35.98 7.49 6.08
N LEU A 16 -35.43 7.75 4.89
CA LEU A 16 -34.07 7.35 4.52
C LEU A 16 -33.12 8.11 5.46
N ALA A 17 -32.71 7.45 6.55
CA ALA A 17 -31.60 7.95 7.35
C ALA A 17 -30.35 7.94 6.44
N PRO A 18 -29.61 9.04 6.29
CA PRO A 18 -28.35 9.04 5.58
C PRO A 18 -27.42 8.08 6.32
N ALA A 19 -26.94 7.03 5.63
CA ALA A 19 -25.85 6.20 6.13
C ALA A 19 -24.64 7.14 6.32
N GLY A 20 -24.23 7.36 7.57
CA GLY A 20 -23.01 8.12 7.85
C GLY A 20 -21.82 7.47 7.14
N PRO A 21 -20.80 8.25 6.77
CA PRO A 21 -19.59 7.69 6.18
C PRO A 21 -19.00 6.66 7.17
N ALA A 22 -18.64 5.47 6.67
CA ALA A 22 -17.87 4.50 7.44
C ALA A 22 -16.47 5.09 7.66
N VAL A 23 -16.22 5.66 8.82
CA VAL A 23 -14.90 6.19 9.20
C VAL A 23 -14.07 5.03 9.72
N GLY A 24 -12.89 4.81 9.16
CA GLY A 24 -11.94 3.85 9.69
C GLY A 24 -11.45 4.35 11.06
N GLU A 25 -11.58 3.54 12.10
CA GLU A 25 -11.19 3.91 13.47
C GLU A 25 -9.67 4.12 13.61
N MET A 26 -8.86 3.51 12.76
CA MET A 26 -7.39 3.59 12.81
C MET A 26 -6.85 4.24 11.53
N VAL A 27 -5.97 5.22 11.69
CA VAL A 27 -5.34 5.95 10.58
C VAL A 27 -3.81 5.91 10.73
N LEU A 28 -3.09 5.85 9.61
CA LEU A 28 -1.63 5.88 9.55
C LEU A 28 -1.14 7.13 8.82
N SER A 29 0.01 7.68 9.25
CA SER A 29 0.66 8.79 8.57
C SER A 29 1.19 8.42 7.19
N GLN A 30 1.60 7.15 7.00
CA GLN A 30 2.14 6.63 5.75
C GLN A 30 1.98 5.11 5.66
N VAL A 31 1.92 4.59 4.44
CA VAL A 31 1.81 3.15 4.15
C VAL A 31 3.00 2.63 3.34
N ILE A 32 4.01 3.47 3.11
CA ILE A 32 5.28 3.12 2.47
C ILE A 32 6.40 3.74 3.29
N VAL A 33 7.33 2.91 3.73
CA VAL A 33 8.58 3.29 4.39
C VAL A 33 9.73 2.93 3.47
N ASP A 34 10.53 3.92 3.07
CA ASP A 34 11.65 3.75 2.16
C ASP A 34 12.97 4.13 2.86
N LEU A 35 13.68 3.11 3.37
CA LEU A 35 14.93 3.27 4.10
C LEU A 35 16.10 3.47 3.12
N LEU A 36 16.23 4.68 2.61
CA LEU A 36 17.25 5.09 1.63
C LEU A 36 18.66 5.13 2.23
N PRO A 37 19.71 4.86 1.43
CA PRO A 37 21.10 5.10 1.84
C PRO A 37 21.36 6.59 2.05
N GLY A 38 22.35 6.91 2.88
CA GLY A 38 22.70 8.30 3.18
C GLY A 38 21.70 9.05 4.07
N LYS A 39 20.62 8.37 4.50
CA LYS A 39 19.64 8.87 5.49
C LYS A 39 19.67 8.02 6.75
N PRO A 40 19.10 8.49 7.87
CA PRO A 40 18.96 7.65 9.05
C PRO A 40 18.31 6.31 8.68
N PRO A 41 18.84 5.17 9.13
CA PRO A 41 18.34 3.85 8.75
C PRO A 41 17.03 3.51 9.49
N ARG A 42 16.17 4.48 9.65
CA ARG A 42 14.88 4.38 10.35
C ARG A 42 13.87 5.39 9.82
N ASP A 43 12.59 5.04 10.00
CA ASP A 43 11.47 5.95 9.78
C ASP A 43 10.36 5.62 10.78
N ASP A 44 9.45 6.56 11.01
CA ASP A 44 8.41 6.47 12.01
C ASP A 44 7.03 6.54 11.33
N ILE A 45 6.13 5.61 11.70
CA ILE A 45 4.73 5.63 11.30
C ILE A 45 3.93 6.12 12.50
N GLU A 46 3.26 7.26 12.36
CA GLU A 46 2.29 7.69 13.34
C GLU A 46 0.98 6.93 13.12
N VAL A 47 0.46 6.35 14.20
CA VAL A 47 -0.82 5.64 14.23
C VAL A 47 -1.73 6.39 15.18
N TRP A 48 -2.94 6.71 14.76
CA TRP A 48 -3.91 7.34 15.65
C TRP A 48 -5.28 6.70 15.55
N ASN A 49 -6.00 6.78 16.66
CA ASN A 49 -7.37 6.35 16.79
C ASN A 49 -8.30 7.53 16.48
N ASP A 50 -8.96 7.48 15.33
CA ASP A 50 -9.93 8.50 14.90
C ASP A 50 -11.37 8.13 15.29
N GLY A 51 -11.54 7.00 15.98
CA GLY A 51 -12.81 6.53 16.51
C GLY A 51 -13.09 7.01 17.94
N ASP A 52 -14.22 6.62 18.47
CA ASP A 52 -14.72 6.97 19.81
C ASP A 52 -14.51 5.85 20.84
N GLU A 53 -13.99 4.70 20.42
CA GLU A 53 -13.67 3.58 21.30
C GLU A 53 -12.16 3.33 21.38
N ARG A 54 -11.70 2.74 22.49
CA ARG A 54 -10.33 2.25 22.63
C ARG A 54 -10.06 1.15 21.64
N ILE A 55 -8.91 1.21 20.95
CA ILE A 55 -8.46 0.15 20.04
C ILE A 55 -7.14 -0.47 20.49
N TYR A 56 -7.02 -1.77 20.23
CA TYR A 56 -5.78 -2.53 20.40
C TYR A 56 -5.18 -2.74 19.01
N VAL A 57 -3.90 -2.44 18.85
CA VAL A 57 -3.23 -2.52 17.55
C VAL A 57 -2.06 -3.47 17.60
N SER A 58 -1.93 -4.34 16.61
CA SER A 58 -0.72 -5.14 16.36
C SER A 58 0.00 -4.65 15.11
N ALA A 59 1.35 -4.72 15.14
CA ALA A 59 2.24 -4.43 14.03
C ALA A 59 3.14 -5.64 13.80
N GLU A 60 2.81 -6.46 12.82
CA GLU A 60 3.46 -7.74 12.55
C GLU A 60 4.31 -7.65 11.28
N PRO A 61 5.66 -7.77 11.36
CA PRO A 61 6.52 -7.74 10.19
C PRO A 61 6.58 -9.09 9.48
N PHE A 62 6.54 -9.03 8.14
CA PHE A 62 6.71 -10.15 7.23
C PHE A 62 7.79 -9.81 6.21
N GLU A 63 8.67 -10.75 5.90
CA GLU A 63 9.61 -10.63 4.78
C GLU A 63 8.96 -11.15 3.50
N ILE A 64 9.11 -10.39 2.42
CA ILE A 64 8.69 -10.78 1.08
C ILE A 64 9.94 -11.20 0.30
N ARG A 65 10.02 -12.46 -0.04
CA ARG A 65 11.12 -13.03 -0.83
C ARG A 65 10.71 -13.13 -2.28
N ALA A 66 11.66 -12.89 -3.19
CA ALA A 66 11.44 -12.84 -4.64
C ALA A 66 10.24 -11.95 -5.05
N PRO A 67 10.14 -10.69 -4.54
CA PRO A 67 8.97 -9.85 -4.72
C PRO A 67 8.69 -9.57 -6.20
N GLY A 68 7.42 -9.61 -6.58
CA GLY A 68 6.93 -9.36 -7.94
C GLY A 68 7.26 -10.47 -8.94
N THR A 69 7.72 -11.64 -8.50
CA THR A 69 7.97 -12.81 -9.35
C THR A 69 6.97 -13.94 -9.06
N PRO A 70 6.85 -14.95 -9.93
CA PRO A 70 6.02 -16.13 -9.64
C PRO A 70 6.46 -16.93 -8.40
N ALA A 71 7.70 -16.73 -7.93
CA ALA A 71 8.26 -17.38 -6.75
C ALA A 71 8.12 -16.52 -5.48
N GLU A 72 7.33 -15.45 -5.52
CA GLU A 72 7.10 -14.59 -4.36
C GLU A 72 6.52 -15.37 -3.19
N THR A 73 7.15 -15.20 -2.02
CA THR A 73 6.65 -15.77 -0.77
C THR A 73 6.61 -14.73 0.33
N ARG A 74 5.66 -14.87 1.25
CA ARG A 74 5.51 -14.04 2.44
C ARG A 74 5.70 -14.92 3.68
N ALA A 75 6.65 -14.58 4.54
CA ALA A 75 6.94 -15.29 5.78
C ALA A 75 7.08 -14.31 6.94
N PRO A 76 6.74 -14.71 8.20
CA PRO A 76 7.07 -13.89 9.36
C PRO A 76 8.54 -13.50 9.34
N ALA A 77 8.85 -12.25 9.66
CA ALA A 77 10.23 -11.76 9.59
C ALA A 77 11.15 -12.35 10.67
N GLY A 78 10.59 -12.98 11.71
CA GLY A 78 11.36 -13.49 12.85
C GLY A 78 11.77 -12.37 13.80
N THR A 79 12.84 -12.61 14.54
CA THR A 79 13.38 -11.61 15.46
C THR A 79 14.11 -10.48 14.71
N PRO A 80 14.30 -9.31 15.33
CA PRO A 80 15.04 -8.22 14.70
C PRO A 80 16.49 -8.62 14.33
N GLU A 81 17.12 -9.47 15.11
CA GLU A 81 18.49 -9.96 14.87
C GLU A 81 18.56 -10.88 13.64
N GLU A 82 17.52 -11.67 13.39
CA GLU A 82 17.41 -12.56 12.23
C GLU A 82 17.06 -11.80 10.96
N SER A 83 16.07 -10.90 11.08
CA SER A 83 15.55 -10.15 9.92
C SER A 83 16.36 -8.90 9.60
N GLY A 84 17.12 -8.36 10.53
CA GLY A 84 17.73 -7.05 10.40
C GLY A 84 16.72 -5.87 10.41
N LEU A 85 15.44 -6.13 10.72
CA LEU A 85 14.39 -5.12 10.77
C LEU A 85 13.78 -5.05 12.17
N LEU A 86 13.87 -3.89 12.81
CA LEU A 86 13.15 -3.58 14.04
C LEU A 86 11.80 -2.92 13.69
N VAL A 87 10.72 -3.45 14.26
CA VAL A 87 9.39 -2.82 14.30
C VAL A 87 8.99 -2.68 15.76
N ALA A 88 8.87 -1.47 16.29
CA ALA A 88 8.59 -1.25 17.71
C ALA A 88 7.73 0.01 17.96
N PRO A 89 6.74 -0.06 18.84
CA PRO A 89 6.24 -1.27 19.49
C PRO A 89 5.41 -2.14 18.52
N GLN A 90 5.40 -3.45 18.74
CA GLN A 90 4.56 -4.38 17.95
C GLN A 90 3.13 -4.48 18.49
N ARG A 91 2.87 -3.95 19.67
CA ARG A 91 1.53 -3.88 20.28
C ARG A 91 1.36 -2.55 20.96
N LEU A 92 0.21 -1.94 20.75
CA LEU A 92 -0.14 -0.69 21.41
C LEU A 92 -1.65 -0.63 21.66
N ILE A 93 -2.00 0.21 22.62
CA ILE A 93 -3.37 0.56 22.96
C ILE A 93 -3.51 2.04 22.66
N LEU A 94 -4.58 2.41 21.98
CA LEU A 94 -4.90 3.80 21.64
C LEU A 94 -6.27 4.14 22.18
N GLU A 95 -6.32 5.13 23.05
CA GLU A 95 -7.56 5.76 23.48
C GLU A 95 -8.14 6.60 22.32
N PRO A 96 -9.41 6.97 22.35
CA PRO A 96 -10.00 7.88 21.38
C PRO A 96 -9.17 9.17 21.18
N GLY A 97 -8.81 9.48 19.94
CA GLY A 97 -7.96 10.62 19.58
C GLY A 97 -6.47 10.47 19.91
N GLU A 98 -6.05 9.38 20.54
CA GLU A 98 -4.64 9.16 20.90
C GLU A 98 -3.80 8.83 19.66
N ARG A 99 -2.54 9.32 19.69
CA ARG A 99 -1.52 9.06 18.67
C ARG A 99 -0.31 8.38 19.29
N ARG A 100 0.23 7.41 18.57
CA ARG A 100 1.46 6.69 18.94
C ARG A 100 2.33 6.47 17.71
N THR A 101 3.62 6.31 17.95
CA THR A 101 4.60 6.06 16.89
C THR A 101 4.99 4.58 16.89
N ILE A 102 4.99 3.98 15.69
CA ILE A 102 5.65 2.71 15.39
C ILE A 102 6.93 3.04 14.65
N ARG A 103 8.07 2.71 15.23
CA ARG A 103 9.39 2.87 14.60
C ARG A 103 9.72 1.65 13.76
N ILE A 104 10.16 1.93 12.53
CA ILE A 104 10.74 0.94 11.62
C ILE A 104 12.21 1.29 11.47
N ALA A 105 13.12 0.36 11.79
CA ALA A 105 14.55 0.61 11.71
C ALA A 105 15.31 -0.60 11.16
N LEU A 106 16.29 -0.33 10.30
CA LEU A 106 17.28 -1.32 9.90
C LEU A 106 18.27 -1.53 11.05
N ILE A 107 18.53 -2.79 11.37
CA ILE A 107 19.57 -3.22 12.30
C ILE A 107 20.68 -3.89 11.49
N GLY A 108 21.93 -3.44 11.69
CA GLY A 108 23.10 -3.96 10.99
C GLY A 108 23.34 -3.30 9.63
N GLU A 109 23.99 -4.05 8.75
CA GLU A 109 24.42 -3.55 7.43
C GLU A 109 23.29 -3.54 6.40
N ARG A 110 23.45 -2.66 5.41
CA ARG A 110 22.53 -2.64 4.28
C ARG A 110 22.74 -3.86 3.38
N PRO A 111 21.66 -4.40 2.81
CA PRO A 111 21.77 -5.56 1.92
C PRO A 111 22.40 -5.16 0.57
N PRO A 112 22.94 -6.11 -0.21
CA PRO A 112 23.46 -5.84 -1.56
C PRO A 112 22.36 -5.55 -2.61
N SER A 113 21.13 -5.94 -2.31
CA SER A 113 19.92 -5.67 -3.11
C SER A 113 18.76 -5.39 -2.17
N ASP A 114 17.70 -4.75 -2.64
CA ASP A 114 16.53 -4.46 -1.80
C ASP A 114 16.05 -5.67 -1.02
N ARG A 115 15.84 -5.49 0.27
CA ARG A 115 14.96 -6.37 1.04
C ARG A 115 13.60 -5.73 1.20
N VAL A 116 12.58 -6.51 1.01
CA VAL A 116 11.19 -6.06 1.01
C VAL A 116 10.46 -6.69 2.18
N PHE A 117 9.81 -5.84 2.97
CA PHE A 117 8.97 -6.28 4.06
C PHE A 117 7.57 -5.70 3.94
N ARG A 118 6.63 -6.38 4.57
CA ARG A 118 5.28 -5.89 4.84
C ARG A 118 5.07 -5.87 6.33
N VAL A 119 4.62 -4.74 6.86
CA VAL A 119 4.20 -4.65 8.26
C VAL A 119 2.69 -4.57 8.28
N ALA A 120 2.06 -5.65 8.74
CA ALA A 120 0.61 -5.69 8.93
C ALA A 120 0.25 -4.94 10.21
N ILE A 121 -0.24 -3.71 10.07
CA ILE A 121 -0.71 -2.86 11.18
C ILE A 121 -2.23 -2.95 11.19
N LYS A 122 -2.78 -3.60 12.21
CA LYS A 122 -4.21 -3.92 12.26
C LYS A 122 -4.80 -3.80 13.66
N PRO A 123 -6.04 -3.37 13.78
CA PRO A 123 -6.78 -3.51 15.04
C PRO A 123 -6.93 -5.00 15.37
N VAL A 124 -6.84 -5.32 16.65
CA VAL A 124 -7.13 -6.66 17.18
C VAL A 124 -8.32 -6.57 18.14
N ALA A 125 -9.13 -7.63 18.18
CA ALA A 125 -10.25 -7.67 19.10
C ALA A 125 -9.75 -7.54 20.53
N GLY A 126 -10.29 -6.56 21.25
CA GLY A 126 -10.12 -6.44 22.70
C GLY A 126 -11.04 -7.43 23.44
N PRO A 127 -11.07 -7.38 24.77
CA PRO A 127 -12.03 -8.15 25.55
C PRO A 127 -13.45 -7.83 25.08
N VAL A 128 -14.17 -8.82 24.57
CA VAL A 128 -15.55 -8.64 24.09
C VAL A 128 -16.47 -8.69 25.30
N SER A 129 -17.08 -7.58 25.67
CA SER A 129 -18.27 -7.57 26.50
C SER A 129 -19.48 -7.84 25.59
N ALA A 130 -19.88 -9.10 25.50
CA ALA A 130 -20.98 -9.51 24.67
C ALA A 130 -22.31 -9.05 25.28
N SER A 131 -22.89 -7.99 24.73
CA SER A 131 -24.28 -7.63 24.97
C SER A 131 -25.08 -7.30 23.71
N THR A 132 -24.47 -7.37 22.52
CA THR A 132 -25.18 -7.08 21.26
C THR A 132 -24.59 -7.91 20.12
N ASP A 133 -25.43 -8.56 19.33
CA ASP A 133 -25.05 -9.22 18.07
C ASP A 133 -24.77 -8.13 17.02
N ALA A 134 -23.58 -7.54 17.07
CA ALA A 134 -23.13 -6.54 16.10
C ALA A 134 -21.91 -7.06 15.34
N LEU A 135 -21.92 -6.94 14.02
CA LEU A 135 -20.75 -7.22 13.16
C LEU A 135 -19.79 -6.03 13.28
N LYS A 136 -18.62 -6.23 13.89
CA LYS A 136 -17.54 -5.25 13.91
C LYS A 136 -16.53 -5.59 12.82
N VAL A 137 -16.36 -4.69 11.84
CA VAL A 137 -15.39 -4.85 10.74
C VAL A 137 -14.16 -4.03 11.07
N PHE A 138 -12.99 -4.66 11.09
CA PHE A 138 -11.71 -4.00 11.30
C PHE A 138 -10.99 -3.82 9.96
N VAL A 139 -10.50 -2.60 9.70
CA VAL A 139 -9.65 -2.30 8.56
C VAL A 139 -8.22 -2.18 9.05
N GLY A 140 -7.32 -2.98 8.47
CA GLY A 140 -5.88 -2.94 8.73
C GLY A 140 -5.11 -2.48 7.50
N TYR A 141 -3.85 -2.13 7.71
CA TYR A 141 -2.92 -1.69 6.67
C TYR A 141 -1.80 -2.72 6.49
N ASP A 142 -1.41 -2.95 5.25
CA ASP A 142 -0.27 -3.78 4.88
C ASP A 142 0.86 -2.87 4.37
N THR A 143 1.56 -2.22 5.30
CA THR A 143 2.57 -1.19 5.02
C THR A 143 3.78 -1.81 4.33
N LEU A 144 4.19 -1.22 3.21
CA LEU A 144 5.40 -1.60 2.48
C LEU A 144 6.62 -0.99 3.16
N VAL A 145 7.65 -1.81 3.43
CA VAL A 145 8.96 -1.35 3.89
C VAL A 145 10.02 -1.80 2.89
N LEU A 146 10.78 -0.86 2.37
CA LEU A 146 11.89 -1.08 1.45
C LEU A 146 13.19 -0.76 2.16
N VAL A 147 14.05 -1.77 2.35
CA VAL A 147 15.42 -1.57 2.82
C VAL A 147 16.32 -1.55 1.61
N ARG A 148 16.79 -0.34 1.25
CA ARG A 148 17.59 -0.11 0.06
C ARG A 148 19.06 -0.49 0.28
N PRO A 149 19.77 -0.97 -0.76
CA PRO A 149 21.22 -1.20 -0.70
C PRO A 149 21.98 0.11 -0.51
N GLU A 150 23.26 0.03 -0.13
CA GLU A 150 24.11 1.22 0.01
C GLU A 150 24.36 1.91 -1.33
N GLY A 151 24.56 1.14 -2.41
CA GLY A 151 24.71 1.61 -3.78
C GLY A 151 23.54 1.17 -4.66
N PRO A 152 22.38 1.86 -4.64
CA PRO A 152 21.24 1.48 -5.45
C PRO A 152 21.52 1.70 -6.94
N THR A 153 21.37 0.66 -7.75
CA THR A 153 21.45 0.73 -9.21
C THR A 153 20.06 0.62 -9.82
N SER A 154 19.72 1.64 -10.61
CA SER A 154 18.41 1.78 -11.25
C SER A 154 18.51 1.36 -12.73
N GLU A 155 18.11 0.13 -13.01
CA GLU A 155 18.19 -0.38 -14.37
C GLU A 155 16.94 -1.18 -14.75
N ILE A 156 16.21 -0.68 -15.76
CA ILE A 156 15.06 -1.37 -16.33
C ILE A 156 15.31 -1.55 -17.82
N GLU A 157 15.39 -2.80 -18.23
CA GLU A 157 15.43 -3.18 -19.64
C GLU A 157 14.02 -3.32 -20.19
N GLY A 158 13.78 -2.73 -21.37
CA GLY A 158 12.51 -2.83 -22.09
C GLY A 158 12.70 -3.57 -23.41
N GLN A 159 11.87 -4.56 -23.66
CA GLN A 159 11.78 -5.24 -24.95
C GLN A 159 10.36 -5.14 -25.47
N ARG A 160 10.22 -4.68 -26.71
CA ARG A 160 8.92 -4.59 -27.38
C ARG A 160 8.87 -5.52 -28.60
N ALA A 161 7.76 -6.25 -28.71
CA ALA A 161 7.43 -7.06 -29.88
C ALA A 161 5.99 -6.74 -30.29
N GLY A 162 5.84 -5.87 -31.31
CA GLY A 162 4.56 -5.28 -31.66
C GLY A 162 3.94 -4.56 -30.46
N ARG A 163 2.71 -4.94 -30.11
CA ARG A 163 2.00 -4.38 -28.96
C ARG A 163 2.31 -5.04 -27.61
N THR A 164 3.32 -5.91 -27.54
CA THR A 164 3.73 -6.50 -26.26
C THR A 164 5.00 -5.82 -25.77
N LEU A 165 4.91 -5.19 -24.59
CA LEU A 165 6.04 -4.63 -23.86
C LEU A 165 6.40 -5.55 -22.71
N THR A 166 7.68 -5.91 -22.61
CA THR A 166 8.26 -6.66 -21.50
C THR A 166 9.30 -5.79 -20.83
N LEU A 167 9.11 -5.47 -19.56
CA LEU A 167 10.04 -4.70 -18.73
C LEU A 167 10.66 -5.61 -17.68
N ARG A 168 11.98 -5.56 -17.52
CA ARG A 168 12.72 -6.31 -16.52
C ARG A 168 13.60 -5.36 -15.71
N ASN A 169 13.57 -5.48 -14.40
CA ASN A 169 14.50 -4.77 -13.53
C ASN A 169 15.78 -5.62 -13.39
N THR A 170 16.89 -5.12 -13.95
CA THR A 170 18.22 -5.74 -13.88
C THR A 170 19.11 -5.05 -12.84
N GLY A 171 18.63 -3.98 -12.21
CA GLY A 171 19.29 -3.33 -11.09
C GLY A 171 19.09 -4.06 -9.76
N ASN A 172 19.62 -3.49 -8.70
CA ASN A 172 19.52 -4.03 -7.33
C ASN A 172 18.49 -3.33 -6.44
N THR A 173 17.72 -2.39 -7.00
CA THR A 173 16.72 -1.63 -6.26
C THR A 173 15.39 -1.54 -7.02
N ALA A 174 14.28 -1.57 -6.30
CA ALA A 174 12.95 -1.45 -6.87
C ALA A 174 12.69 -0.03 -7.40
N GLN A 175 12.05 0.03 -8.54
CA GLN A 175 11.58 1.27 -9.14
C GLN A 175 10.08 1.24 -9.30
N GLU A 176 9.45 2.36 -9.07
CA GLU A 176 8.04 2.55 -9.41
C GLU A 176 7.94 3.20 -10.78
N LEU A 177 7.24 2.53 -11.69
CA LEU A 177 6.83 3.09 -12.99
C LEU A 177 5.42 3.62 -12.85
N PHE A 178 5.22 4.90 -13.16
CA PHE A 178 3.94 5.58 -13.03
C PHE A 178 3.76 6.64 -14.14
N ASP A 179 2.59 7.25 -14.23
CA ASP A 179 2.24 8.20 -15.30
C ASP A 179 2.53 7.63 -16.68
N GLY A 180 2.32 6.32 -16.85
CA GLY A 180 2.51 5.65 -18.12
C GLY A 180 1.57 6.20 -19.17
N ARG A 181 2.13 6.50 -20.37
CA ARG A 181 1.38 7.04 -21.48
C ARG A 181 1.87 6.47 -22.80
N GLN A 182 0.93 6.17 -23.68
CA GLN A 182 1.20 5.84 -25.06
C GLN A 182 0.23 6.57 -25.98
N CYS A 183 0.75 7.15 -27.05
CA CYS A 183 -0.06 7.75 -28.09
C CYS A 183 0.03 6.93 -29.38
N ASP A 184 -0.94 7.05 -30.25
CA ASP A 184 -0.89 6.53 -31.60
C ASP A 184 0.17 7.26 -32.44
N ALA A 185 0.43 6.79 -33.66
CA ALA A 185 1.45 7.38 -34.52
C ALA A 185 1.17 8.84 -34.92
N SER A 186 -0.08 9.27 -34.85
CA SER A 186 -0.48 10.66 -35.11
C SER A 186 -0.36 11.58 -33.89
N GLY A 187 -0.24 11.00 -32.69
CA GLY A 187 -0.26 11.73 -31.41
C GLY A 187 -1.67 12.21 -30.98
N ALA A 188 -2.71 11.85 -31.74
CA ALA A 188 -4.07 12.33 -31.48
C ALA A 188 -4.80 11.48 -30.43
N ASP A 189 -4.60 10.17 -30.41
CA ASP A 189 -5.18 9.26 -29.39
C ASP A 189 -4.09 8.82 -28.41
N CYS A 190 -4.19 9.29 -27.18
CA CYS A 190 -3.26 8.95 -26.11
C CYS A 190 -3.96 8.20 -24.99
N ARG A 191 -3.35 7.10 -24.52
CA ARG A 191 -3.89 6.24 -23.48
C ARG A 191 -2.95 6.21 -22.27
N ALA A 192 -3.56 6.29 -21.08
CA ALA A 192 -2.84 6.02 -19.83
C ALA A 192 -2.54 4.53 -19.68
N LEU A 193 -1.38 4.23 -19.15
CA LEU A 193 -0.92 2.88 -18.87
C LEU A 193 -0.84 2.65 -17.35
N PRO A 194 -1.04 1.41 -16.88
CA PRO A 194 -1.03 1.12 -15.46
C PRO A 194 0.35 1.38 -14.82
N ALA A 195 0.35 1.81 -13.56
CA ALA A 195 1.56 1.91 -12.76
C ALA A 195 2.00 0.54 -12.23
N LYS A 196 3.30 0.37 -12.02
CA LYS A 196 3.87 -0.86 -11.46
C LYS A 196 5.16 -0.58 -10.71
N ARG A 197 5.29 -1.11 -9.49
CA ARG A 197 6.58 -1.22 -8.82
C ARG A 197 7.28 -2.48 -9.31
N LEU A 198 8.48 -2.32 -9.87
CA LEU A 198 9.26 -3.40 -10.44
C LEU A 198 10.48 -3.66 -9.55
N TYR A 199 10.46 -4.78 -8.84
CA TYR A 199 11.51 -5.19 -7.91
C TYR A 199 12.71 -5.79 -8.65
N PRO A 200 13.91 -5.84 -8.03
CA PRO A 200 15.08 -6.49 -8.60
C PRO A 200 14.79 -7.91 -9.11
N GLY A 201 15.18 -8.19 -10.36
CA GLY A 201 14.94 -9.48 -11.01
C GLY A 201 13.52 -9.72 -11.51
N ALA A 202 12.55 -8.91 -11.12
CA ALA A 202 11.17 -9.05 -11.57
C ALA A 202 10.98 -8.63 -13.04
N THR A 203 10.02 -9.26 -13.68
CA THR A 203 9.62 -8.98 -15.06
C THR A 203 8.14 -8.63 -15.10
N TRP A 204 7.81 -7.61 -15.88
CA TRP A 204 6.43 -7.19 -16.11
C TRP A 204 6.12 -7.15 -17.58
N LYS A 205 5.12 -7.92 -17.99
CA LYS A 205 4.64 -7.99 -19.37
C LYS A 205 3.25 -7.34 -19.47
N GLN A 206 3.07 -6.47 -20.45
CA GLN A 206 1.80 -5.80 -20.71
C GLN A 206 1.50 -5.71 -22.20
N ILE A 207 0.21 -5.68 -22.53
CA ILE A 207 -0.27 -5.45 -23.89
C ILE A 207 -0.55 -3.96 -24.02
N LEU A 208 0.04 -3.36 -25.03
CA LEU A 208 -0.05 -1.93 -25.30
C LEU A 208 -1.27 -1.61 -26.19
N PRO A 209 -1.87 -0.41 -26.02
CA PRO A 209 -2.92 0.09 -26.92
C PRO A 209 -2.47 0.17 -28.38
N PHE A 210 -1.24 0.65 -28.61
CA PHE A 210 -0.69 0.91 -29.94
C PHE A 210 0.66 0.22 -30.15
N ASP A 211 1.13 0.16 -31.39
CA ASP A 211 2.51 -0.21 -31.73
C ASP A 211 3.34 1.08 -31.89
N ALA A 212 3.62 1.73 -30.78
CA ALA A 212 4.34 3.00 -30.72
C ALA A 212 5.19 3.05 -29.41
N GLU A 213 6.08 4.04 -29.31
CA GLU A 213 6.90 4.27 -28.11
C GLU A 213 6.03 4.50 -26.88
N VAL A 214 6.50 4.04 -25.74
CA VAL A 214 5.86 4.18 -24.44
C VAL A 214 6.69 5.09 -23.55
N THR A 215 6.04 6.03 -22.89
CA THR A 215 6.68 6.90 -21.90
C THR A 215 6.15 6.56 -20.50
N TYR A 216 7.07 6.43 -19.55
CA TYR A 216 6.81 6.31 -18.12
C TYR A 216 7.63 7.32 -17.34
N ARG A 217 7.15 7.70 -16.17
CA ARG A 217 8.01 8.24 -15.12
C ARG A 217 8.44 7.09 -14.22
N SER A 218 9.70 7.09 -13.80
CA SER A 218 10.20 6.13 -12.82
C SER A 218 10.73 6.85 -11.59
N SER A 219 10.52 6.27 -10.40
CA SER A 219 11.06 6.83 -9.16
C SER A 219 11.79 5.80 -8.31
N ILE A 220 12.82 6.29 -7.60
CA ILE A 220 13.49 5.64 -6.46
C ILE A 220 13.52 6.68 -5.34
N GLY A 221 12.80 6.44 -4.25
CA GLY A 221 12.61 7.48 -3.25
C GLY A 221 12.05 8.78 -3.86
N PRO A 222 12.65 9.94 -3.57
CA PRO A 222 12.21 11.22 -4.12
C PRO A 222 12.69 11.51 -5.55
N GLU A 223 13.66 10.73 -6.06
CA GLU A 223 14.20 10.94 -7.41
C GLU A 223 13.25 10.40 -8.47
N THR A 224 12.95 11.22 -9.45
CA THR A 224 12.07 10.86 -10.58
C THR A 224 12.77 11.12 -11.91
N ARG A 225 12.60 10.19 -12.85
CA ARG A 225 13.16 10.28 -14.22
C ARG A 225 12.12 9.83 -15.25
N GLU A 226 12.16 10.44 -16.45
CA GLU A 226 11.41 9.93 -17.59
C GLU A 226 12.13 8.74 -18.21
N ARG A 227 11.36 7.74 -18.62
CA ARG A 227 11.80 6.51 -19.30
C ARG A 227 10.98 6.29 -20.55
N ARG A 228 11.65 5.89 -21.63
CA ARG A 228 11.04 5.54 -22.92
C ARG A 228 11.39 4.11 -23.29
N PHE A 229 10.42 3.40 -23.84
CA PHE A 229 10.55 2.00 -24.20
C PHE A 229 9.95 1.71 -25.57
#